data_b8b7572acc904b2a7d2084e1cb0f1e2c
#
_entry.id   b8b7572acc904b2a7d2084e1cb0f1e2c
#
_cell.length_a   1.000
_cell.length_b   1.000
_cell.length_c   1.000
_cell.angle_alpha   90.00
_cell.angle_beta   90.00
_cell.angle_gamma   90.00
#
_symmetry.space_group_name_H-M   'P 1'
#
loop_
_entity.id
_entity.type
_entity.pdbx_description
1 polymer ?
#
loop_
_entity_poly.entity_id
_entity_poly.type
_entity_poly.pdbx_seq_one_letter_code
_entity_poly.pdbx_strand_id
1 'polypeptide(L)'
;MVSYVIFGRALGSPAAEFGAVCASWIGGIQNFLAVKQSLNVPDSVMSNIILMININYSFWIMILVAMSSLAPRFNKWTKADVEEIHQISRNLDESEQTENKKVDHLAVLMVIGISLMVVALSRFVAQKMPTVAFINASVWEYIFVSIIGLTLGVTKLGKLNGADLVSNVMLTLVMTLLATELNILQIADAWLYIVAGAVVLIVHGALYVLLAKLFRLDLHSCGTASIANVGGHSSAPIVAATYHRSYVSISVIMSTVGCVAGTFIGLLLSQLLAAL
;
A
#
# COMPACT_ATOMS: atom_id res chain seq x y z
N MET A 1 15.67 5.62 -2.80
CA MET A 1 17.07 6.13 -2.81
C MET A 1 17.60 6.40 -4.22
N VAL A 2 17.68 5.42 -5.14
CA VAL A 2 18.22 5.65 -6.51
C VAL A 2 17.57 6.85 -7.21
N SER A 3 16.23 6.88 -7.29
CA SER A 3 15.49 7.99 -7.89
C SER A 3 15.75 9.33 -7.18
N TYR A 4 15.87 9.34 -5.86
CA TYR A 4 16.18 10.55 -5.10
C TYR A 4 17.58 11.09 -5.41
N VAL A 5 18.58 10.20 -5.53
CA VAL A 5 19.94 10.61 -5.91
C VAL A 5 19.97 11.24 -7.31
N ILE A 6 19.16 10.73 -8.24
CA ILE A 6 19.10 11.22 -9.63
C ILE A 6 18.30 12.53 -9.71
N PHE A 7 17.12 12.59 -9.10
CA PHE A 7 16.16 13.67 -9.29
C PHE A 7 16.03 14.62 -8.10
N GLY A 8 16.53 14.24 -6.92
CA GLY A 8 16.31 14.98 -5.68
C GLY A 8 16.71 16.44 -5.76
N ARG A 9 17.87 16.76 -6.34
CA ARG A 9 18.33 18.15 -6.51
C ARG A 9 17.41 18.94 -7.46
N ALA A 10 16.98 18.33 -8.55
CA ALA A 10 16.08 18.97 -9.52
C ALA A 10 14.66 19.18 -8.96
N LEU A 11 14.25 18.38 -7.98
CA LEU A 11 12.97 18.48 -7.29
C LEU A 11 13.03 19.29 -5.99
N GLY A 12 14.17 19.91 -5.66
CA GLY A 12 14.33 20.71 -4.44
C GLY A 12 14.59 19.88 -3.17
N SER A 13 15.17 18.68 -3.31
CA SER A 13 15.51 17.75 -2.22
C SER A 13 14.27 17.28 -1.40
N PRO A 14 13.27 16.70 -2.04
CA PRO A 14 11.96 16.35 -1.45
C PRO A 14 12.02 15.06 -0.63
N ALA A 15 12.82 15.01 0.44
CA ALA A 15 13.00 13.81 1.26
C ALA A 15 11.69 13.36 1.94
N ALA A 16 10.89 14.31 2.43
CA ALA A 16 9.61 14.06 3.08
C ALA A 16 8.58 13.51 2.06
N GLU A 17 8.54 14.10 0.86
CA GLU A 17 7.67 13.68 -0.23
C GLU A 17 7.98 12.26 -0.69
N PHE A 18 9.26 11.93 -0.88
CA PHE A 18 9.68 10.57 -1.23
C PHE A 18 9.40 9.57 -0.11
N GLY A 19 9.50 9.99 1.15
CA GLY A 19 9.07 9.19 2.30
C GLY A 19 7.57 8.89 2.26
N ALA A 20 6.75 9.90 1.98
CA ALA A 20 5.30 9.76 1.86
C ALA A 20 4.91 8.86 0.66
N VAL A 21 5.57 9.02 -0.49
CA VAL A 21 5.38 8.15 -1.66
C VAL A 21 5.73 6.70 -1.33
N CYS A 22 6.85 6.48 -0.66
CA CYS A 22 7.27 5.14 -0.24
C CYS A 22 6.23 4.51 0.69
N ALA A 23 5.70 5.26 1.65
CA ALA A 23 4.65 4.80 2.54
C ALA A 23 3.36 4.44 1.77
N SER A 24 2.99 5.26 0.76
CA SER A 24 1.86 4.97 -0.13
C SER A 24 2.03 3.65 -0.87
N TRP A 25 3.19 3.45 -1.48
CA TRP A 25 3.43 2.24 -2.28
C TRP A 25 3.62 0.98 -1.44
N ILE A 26 4.10 1.09 -0.20
CA ILE A 26 4.23 -0.08 0.68
C ILE A 26 2.91 -0.40 1.38
N GLY A 27 2.19 0.60 1.85
CA GLY A 27 1.04 0.38 2.72
C GLY A 27 -0.27 1.05 2.29
N GLY A 28 -0.29 1.68 1.11
CA GLY A 28 -1.49 2.34 0.60
C GLY A 28 -1.64 3.80 1.04
N ILE A 29 -2.76 4.40 0.60
CA ILE A 29 -3.02 5.84 0.77
C ILE A 29 -3.09 6.28 2.24
N GLN A 30 -3.56 5.43 3.14
CA GLN A 30 -3.61 5.72 4.57
C GLN A 30 -2.21 5.97 5.14
N ASN A 31 -1.22 5.18 4.74
CA ASN A 31 0.17 5.36 5.17
C ASN A 31 0.80 6.60 4.54
N PHE A 32 0.42 6.92 3.29
CA PHE A 32 0.80 8.19 2.66
C PHE A 32 0.34 9.38 3.48
N LEU A 33 -0.96 9.40 3.86
CA LEU A 33 -1.53 10.50 4.65
C LEU A 33 -0.88 10.60 6.03
N ALA A 34 -0.60 9.46 6.66
CA ALA A 34 0.10 9.41 7.94
C ALA A 34 1.48 10.06 7.86
N VAL A 35 2.28 9.68 6.87
CA VAL A 35 3.63 10.21 6.67
C VAL A 35 3.59 11.67 6.21
N LYS A 36 2.68 12.03 5.28
CA LYS A 36 2.45 13.42 4.86
C LYS A 36 2.24 14.32 6.06
N GLN A 37 1.29 13.95 6.94
CA GLN A 37 0.95 14.75 8.11
C GLN A 37 2.08 14.78 9.13
N SER A 38 2.75 13.66 9.35
CA SER A 38 3.86 13.57 10.32
C SER A 38 5.07 14.40 9.91
N LEU A 39 5.35 14.47 8.61
CA LEU A 39 6.49 15.21 8.05
C LEU A 39 6.12 16.61 7.56
N ASN A 40 4.86 17.05 7.75
CA ASN A 40 4.34 18.33 7.27
C ASN A 40 4.61 18.58 5.79
N VAL A 41 4.39 17.55 4.94
CA VAL A 41 4.54 17.71 3.48
C VAL A 41 3.55 18.77 2.99
N PRO A 42 4.03 19.83 2.27
CA PRO A 42 3.19 20.94 1.84
C PRO A 42 2.07 20.51 0.89
N ASP A 43 0.88 21.10 1.04
CA ASP A 43 -0.26 20.84 0.14
C ASP A 43 0.03 21.28 -1.29
N SER A 44 0.91 22.28 -1.48
CA SER A 44 1.29 22.77 -2.80
C SER A 44 1.94 21.74 -3.73
N VAL A 45 2.62 20.73 -3.16
CA VAL A 45 3.24 19.65 -3.94
C VAL A 45 2.36 18.39 -4.06
N MET A 46 1.22 18.37 -3.36
CA MET A 46 0.34 17.21 -3.30
C MET A 46 -0.19 16.79 -4.66
N SER A 47 -0.62 17.72 -5.49
CA SER A 47 -1.12 17.43 -6.84
C SER A 47 -0.11 16.66 -7.67
N ASN A 48 1.17 17.09 -7.64
CA ASN A 48 2.25 16.44 -8.37
C ASN A 48 2.53 15.03 -7.87
N ILE A 49 2.51 14.85 -6.54
CA ILE A 49 2.72 13.54 -5.90
C ILE A 49 1.57 12.58 -6.22
N ILE A 50 0.31 13.02 -6.14
CA ILE A 50 -0.86 12.20 -6.43
C ILE A 50 -0.87 11.82 -7.92
N LEU A 51 -0.55 12.75 -8.82
CA LEU A 51 -0.41 12.46 -10.25
C LEU A 51 0.69 11.42 -10.50
N MET A 52 1.85 11.59 -9.88
CA MET A 52 2.95 10.62 -9.96
C MET A 52 2.49 9.24 -9.51
N ILE A 53 1.86 9.14 -8.33
CA ILE A 53 1.39 7.86 -7.78
C ILE A 53 0.40 7.21 -8.73
N ASN A 54 -0.65 7.93 -9.15
CA ASN A 54 -1.74 7.36 -9.94
C ASN A 54 -1.29 6.96 -11.36
N ILE A 55 -0.50 7.79 -12.04
CA ILE A 55 -0.01 7.49 -13.38
C ILE A 55 0.91 6.27 -13.34
N ASN A 56 1.92 6.30 -12.48
CA ASN A 56 2.88 5.20 -12.39
C ASN A 56 2.19 3.90 -11.94
N TYR A 57 1.27 3.96 -10.99
CA TYR A 57 0.47 2.83 -10.54
C TYR A 57 -0.36 2.20 -11.66
N SER A 58 -1.05 3.03 -12.46
CA SER A 58 -1.86 2.54 -13.58
C SER A 58 -1.02 1.82 -14.62
N PHE A 59 0.13 2.38 -14.99
CA PHE A 59 1.08 1.73 -15.88
C PHE A 59 1.63 0.43 -15.28
N TRP A 60 1.89 0.41 -13.97
CA TRP A 60 2.41 -0.77 -13.29
C TRP A 60 1.42 -1.93 -13.31
N ILE A 61 0.14 -1.67 -13.05
CA ILE A 61 -0.93 -2.68 -13.19
C ILE A 61 -0.95 -3.27 -14.60
N MET A 62 -0.93 -2.41 -15.63
CA MET A 62 -0.95 -2.86 -17.02
C MET A 62 0.25 -3.77 -17.33
N ILE A 63 1.44 -3.40 -16.84
CA ILE A 63 2.66 -4.21 -17.00
C ILE A 63 2.49 -5.57 -16.31
N LEU A 64 2.04 -5.61 -15.06
CA LEU A 64 1.88 -6.85 -14.29
C LEU A 64 0.86 -7.79 -14.96
N VAL A 65 -0.28 -7.25 -15.40
CA VAL A 65 -1.30 -8.05 -16.10
C VAL A 65 -0.77 -8.56 -17.44
N ALA A 66 -0.09 -7.71 -18.22
CA ALA A 66 0.49 -8.12 -19.51
C ALA A 66 1.58 -9.18 -19.33
N MET A 67 2.38 -9.09 -18.28
CA MET A 67 3.43 -10.09 -18.00
C MET A 67 2.88 -11.47 -17.64
N SER A 68 1.61 -11.60 -17.25
CA SER A 68 1.00 -12.90 -16.92
C SER A 68 1.19 -13.94 -18.04
N SER A 69 1.11 -13.53 -19.30
CA SER A 69 1.34 -14.41 -20.46
C SER A 69 2.77 -14.95 -20.54
N LEU A 70 3.73 -14.32 -19.88
CA LEU A 70 5.13 -14.74 -19.83
C LEU A 70 5.44 -15.72 -18.68
N ALA A 71 4.46 -16.02 -17.81
CA ALA A 71 4.65 -16.88 -16.65
C ALA A 71 5.32 -18.23 -16.96
N PRO A 72 4.95 -18.98 -18.00
CA PRO A 72 5.60 -20.27 -18.28
C PRO A 72 7.11 -20.15 -18.59
N ARG A 73 7.49 -19.07 -19.31
CA ARG A 73 8.92 -18.81 -19.62
C ARG A 73 9.68 -18.33 -18.40
N PHE A 74 9.08 -17.43 -17.64
CA PHE A 74 9.67 -16.88 -16.42
C PHE A 74 9.88 -17.97 -15.38
N ASN A 75 8.86 -18.78 -15.08
CA ASN A 75 8.93 -19.86 -14.09
C ASN A 75 9.97 -20.92 -14.46
N LYS A 76 10.10 -21.25 -15.75
CA LYS A 76 11.17 -22.12 -16.25
C LYS A 76 12.56 -21.49 -15.99
N TRP A 77 12.70 -20.20 -16.23
CA TRP A 77 13.96 -19.48 -16.00
C TRP A 77 14.31 -19.36 -14.52
N THR A 78 13.34 -19.07 -13.64
CA THR A 78 13.55 -19.01 -12.18
C THR A 78 13.71 -20.38 -11.55
N LYS A 79 13.22 -21.46 -12.21
CA LYS A 79 13.07 -22.81 -11.65
C LYS A 79 12.09 -22.82 -10.46
N ALA A 80 11.00 -22.08 -10.56
CA ALA A 80 9.99 -21.98 -9.53
C ALA A 80 9.22 -23.31 -9.37
N ASP A 81 8.96 -23.68 -8.10
CA ASP A 81 8.02 -24.76 -7.78
C ASP A 81 6.61 -24.15 -7.66
N VAL A 82 5.76 -24.49 -8.62
CA VAL A 82 4.41 -23.91 -8.74
C VAL A 82 3.38 -24.74 -7.94
N GLU A 83 3.71 -25.99 -7.63
CA GLU A 83 2.78 -26.97 -7.03
C GLU A 83 2.44 -26.61 -5.56
N GLU A 84 3.45 -26.24 -4.78
CA GLU A 84 3.31 -25.91 -3.37
C GLU A 84 2.40 -24.68 -3.14
N ILE A 85 2.56 -23.66 -4.00
CA ILE A 85 1.77 -22.43 -3.93
C ILE A 85 0.29 -22.69 -4.26
N HIS A 86 0.04 -23.55 -5.26
CA HIS A 86 -1.33 -23.95 -5.60
C HIS A 86 -2.02 -24.76 -4.49
N GLN A 87 -1.28 -25.53 -3.69
CA GLN A 87 -1.82 -26.25 -2.55
C GLN A 87 -2.18 -25.30 -1.41
N ILE A 88 -1.29 -24.37 -1.05
CA ILE A 88 -1.55 -23.34 -0.03
C ILE A 88 -2.78 -22.51 -0.40
N SER A 89 -2.88 -22.13 -1.65
CA SER A 89 -3.99 -21.34 -2.17
C SER A 89 -5.33 -22.08 -2.08
N ARG A 90 -5.39 -23.36 -2.44
CA ARG A 90 -6.62 -24.18 -2.32
C ARG A 90 -7.11 -24.29 -0.88
N ASN A 91 -6.19 -24.47 0.07
CA ASN A 91 -6.54 -24.56 1.49
C ASN A 91 -7.13 -23.24 2.04
N LEU A 92 -6.69 -22.10 1.51
CA LEU A 92 -7.23 -20.78 1.88
C LEU A 92 -8.62 -20.54 1.26
N ASP A 93 -8.82 -20.90 -0.02
CA ASP A 93 -10.11 -20.77 -0.70
C ASP A 93 -11.23 -21.60 -0.03
N GLU A 94 -10.92 -22.80 0.45
CA GLU A 94 -11.88 -23.64 1.19
C GLU A 94 -12.34 -23.00 2.51
N SER A 95 -11.48 -22.21 3.14
CA SER A 95 -11.81 -21.50 4.39
C SER A 95 -12.68 -20.24 4.17
N GLU A 96 -12.58 -19.58 3.02
CA GLU A 96 -13.34 -18.36 2.70
C GLU A 96 -14.74 -18.64 2.11
N GLN A 97 -14.95 -19.73 1.40
CA GLN A 97 -16.24 -20.07 0.78
C GLN A 97 -17.37 -20.29 1.78
N THR A 98 -17.07 -20.37 3.07
CA THR A 98 -18.06 -20.60 4.13
C THR A 98 -18.79 -19.33 4.59
N GLU A 99 -18.46 -18.13 4.12
CA GLU A 99 -18.96 -16.85 4.67
C GLU A 99 -19.59 -15.87 3.66
N ASN A 100 -20.47 -16.33 2.78
CA ASN A 100 -21.28 -15.41 1.98
C ASN A 100 -22.46 -14.87 2.81
N LYS A 101 -22.19 -14.08 3.85
CA LYS A 101 -23.20 -13.48 4.72
C LYS A 101 -23.68 -12.13 4.15
N LYS A 102 -25.02 -11.95 4.15
CA LYS A 102 -25.62 -10.64 3.80
C LYS A 102 -25.06 -9.55 4.73
N VAL A 103 -24.78 -8.38 4.16
CA VAL A 103 -24.36 -7.20 4.92
C VAL A 103 -25.44 -6.84 5.93
N ASP A 104 -25.10 -6.75 7.20
CA ASP A 104 -25.99 -6.34 8.27
C ASP A 104 -25.78 -4.86 8.59
N HIS A 105 -26.85 -4.06 8.54
CA HIS A 105 -26.79 -2.63 8.85
C HIS A 105 -26.27 -2.35 10.26
N LEU A 106 -26.63 -3.20 11.23
CA LEU A 106 -26.15 -3.07 12.60
C LEU A 106 -24.64 -3.30 12.66
N ALA A 107 -24.13 -4.31 11.95
CA ALA A 107 -22.71 -4.59 11.86
C ALA A 107 -21.93 -3.42 11.22
N VAL A 108 -22.46 -2.80 10.17
CA VAL A 108 -21.89 -1.59 9.55
C VAL A 108 -21.78 -0.45 10.56
N LEU A 109 -22.87 -0.16 11.29
CA LEU A 109 -22.86 0.89 12.32
C LEU A 109 -21.88 0.58 13.46
N MET A 110 -21.80 -0.70 13.86
CA MET A 110 -20.82 -1.13 14.87
C MET A 110 -19.39 -0.93 14.39
N VAL A 111 -19.06 -1.29 13.14
CA VAL A 111 -17.73 -1.06 12.55
C VAL A 111 -17.39 0.42 12.55
N ILE A 112 -18.30 1.29 12.13
CA ILE A 112 -18.09 2.74 12.14
C ILE A 112 -17.87 3.24 13.57
N GLY A 113 -18.73 2.86 14.50
CA GLY A 113 -18.65 3.28 15.90
C GLY A 113 -17.34 2.83 16.56
N ILE A 114 -16.94 1.58 16.36
CA ILE A 114 -15.68 1.02 16.87
C ILE A 114 -14.48 1.77 16.25
N SER A 115 -14.50 2.02 14.94
CA SER A 115 -13.42 2.74 14.26
C SER A 115 -13.25 4.14 14.81
N LEU A 116 -14.34 4.89 15.00
CA LEU A 116 -14.30 6.23 15.61
C LEU A 116 -13.77 6.21 17.05
N MET A 117 -14.19 5.22 17.84
CA MET A 117 -13.72 5.03 19.21
C MET A 117 -12.21 4.71 19.25
N VAL A 118 -11.74 3.83 18.35
CA VAL A 118 -10.32 3.49 18.24
C VAL A 118 -9.49 4.72 17.88
N VAL A 119 -9.94 5.53 16.91
CA VAL A 119 -9.27 6.76 16.52
C VAL A 119 -9.23 7.75 17.70
N ALA A 120 -10.36 7.97 18.37
CA ALA A 120 -10.44 8.89 19.51
C ALA A 120 -9.52 8.47 20.67
N LEU A 121 -9.52 7.18 21.01
CA LEU A 121 -8.65 6.61 22.03
C LEU A 121 -7.18 6.72 21.66
N SER A 122 -6.84 6.37 20.41
CA SER A 122 -5.48 6.44 19.90
C SER A 122 -4.94 7.87 19.93
N ARG A 123 -5.75 8.85 19.52
CA ARG A 123 -5.42 10.28 19.58
C ARG A 123 -5.19 10.75 21.01
N PHE A 124 -6.07 10.37 21.93
CA PHE A 124 -5.95 10.74 23.35
C PHE A 124 -4.67 10.18 23.98
N VAL A 125 -4.31 8.93 23.68
CA VAL A 125 -3.07 8.31 24.18
C VAL A 125 -1.86 8.94 23.50
N ALA A 126 -1.89 9.14 22.18
CA ALA A 126 -0.80 9.69 21.40
C ALA A 126 -0.35 11.08 21.87
N GLN A 127 -1.28 11.92 22.33
CA GLN A 127 -0.96 13.25 22.88
C GLN A 127 -0.16 13.22 24.19
N LYS A 128 -0.16 12.07 24.89
CA LYS A 128 0.60 11.86 26.13
C LYS A 128 1.95 11.20 25.90
N MET A 129 2.22 10.76 24.66
CA MET A 129 3.47 10.09 24.34
C MET A 129 4.60 11.08 24.07
N PRO A 130 5.85 10.71 24.41
CA PRO A 130 6.99 11.58 24.17
C PRO A 130 7.21 11.78 22.67
N THR A 131 7.52 13.01 22.28
CA THR A 131 7.99 13.32 20.93
C THR A 131 9.50 13.04 20.84
N VAL A 132 9.90 12.19 19.91
CA VAL A 132 11.30 11.86 19.65
C VAL A 132 11.57 12.09 18.16
N ALA A 133 12.71 12.67 17.83
CA ALA A 133 13.23 12.96 16.49
C ALA A 133 12.18 12.99 15.34
N PHE A 134 11.67 11.85 14.91
CA PHE A 134 10.69 11.69 13.82
C PHE A 134 9.36 11.07 14.27
N ILE A 135 9.15 10.84 15.58
CA ILE A 135 7.90 10.29 16.12
C ILE A 135 7.21 11.41 16.90
N ASN A 136 6.24 12.05 16.27
CA ASN A 136 5.35 13.04 16.87
C ASN A 136 4.00 12.42 17.31
N ALA A 137 3.09 13.21 17.87
CA ALA A 137 1.79 12.71 18.30
C ALA A 137 0.98 12.08 17.18
N SER A 138 1.06 12.58 15.94
CA SER A 138 0.36 12.00 14.79
C SER A 138 0.91 10.62 14.45
N VAL A 139 2.23 10.42 14.51
CA VAL A 139 2.85 9.09 14.28
C VAL A 139 2.37 8.11 15.34
N TRP A 140 2.36 8.51 16.62
CA TRP A 140 1.85 7.69 17.70
C TRP A 140 0.37 7.32 17.50
N GLU A 141 -0.47 8.27 17.07
CA GLU A 141 -1.87 8.03 16.75
C GLU A 141 -2.00 6.91 15.70
N TYR A 142 -1.26 6.98 14.58
CA TYR A 142 -1.29 5.96 13.53
C TYR A 142 -0.77 4.59 13.99
N ILE A 143 0.28 4.58 14.82
CA ILE A 143 0.80 3.34 15.42
C ILE A 143 -0.30 2.67 16.26
N PHE A 144 -0.95 3.41 17.15
CA PHE A 144 -1.98 2.86 18.02
C PHE A 144 -3.21 2.40 17.22
N VAL A 145 -3.68 3.21 16.26
CA VAL A 145 -4.79 2.80 15.38
C VAL A 145 -4.45 1.50 14.65
N SER A 146 -3.23 1.38 14.13
CA SER A 146 -2.79 0.17 13.41
C SER A 146 -2.73 -1.05 14.31
N ILE A 147 -2.10 -0.94 15.49
CA ILE A 147 -1.99 -2.05 16.45
C ILE A 147 -3.38 -2.48 16.94
N ILE A 148 -4.23 -1.52 17.34
CA ILE A 148 -5.58 -1.82 17.84
C ILE A 148 -6.42 -2.41 16.69
N GLY A 149 -6.36 -1.82 15.49
CA GLY A 149 -7.08 -2.32 14.33
C GLY A 149 -6.72 -3.76 13.96
N LEU A 150 -5.41 -4.08 13.96
CA LEU A 150 -4.93 -5.45 13.71
C LEU A 150 -5.39 -6.43 14.79
N THR A 151 -5.28 -6.04 16.07
CA THR A 151 -5.73 -6.90 17.17
C THR A 151 -7.23 -7.14 17.13
N LEU A 152 -8.03 -6.12 16.79
CA LEU A 152 -9.47 -6.26 16.58
C LEU A 152 -9.78 -7.13 15.35
N GLY A 153 -9.00 -7.01 14.28
CA GLY A 153 -9.16 -7.78 13.04
C GLY A 153 -9.06 -9.29 13.23
N VAL A 154 -8.21 -9.77 14.15
CA VAL A 154 -8.11 -11.21 14.48
C VAL A 154 -9.17 -11.69 15.48
N THR A 155 -10.00 -10.80 16.01
CA THR A 155 -11.11 -11.14 16.91
C THR A 155 -12.42 -11.37 16.14
N LYS A 156 -13.50 -11.70 16.89
CA LYS A 156 -14.86 -11.78 16.32
C LYS A 156 -15.34 -10.44 15.72
N LEU A 157 -14.78 -9.32 16.16
CA LEU A 157 -15.12 -7.98 15.62
C LEU A 157 -14.60 -7.80 14.20
N GLY A 158 -13.43 -8.36 13.85
CA GLY A 158 -12.91 -8.35 12.48
C GLY A 158 -13.74 -9.17 11.49
N LYS A 159 -14.61 -10.08 12.00
CA LYS A 159 -15.52 -10.89 11.20
C LYS A 159 -16.93 -10.27 11.04
N LEU A 160 -17.10 -9.00 11.41
CA LEU A 160 -18.37 -8.30 11.25
C LEU A 160 -18.68 -8.11 9.76
N ASN A 161 -19.89 -8.53 9.35
CA ASN A 161 -20.33 -8.42 7.96
C ASN A 161 -20.51 -6.94 7.59
N GLY A 162 -19.66 -6.42 6.72
CA GLY A 162 -19.67 -5.03 6.29
C GLY A 162 -18.41 -4.25 6.64
N ALA A 163 -17.44 -4.82 7.36
CA ALA A 163 -16.16 -4.17 7.63
C ALA A 163 -15.44 -3.78 6.32
N ASP A 164 -15.40 -4.70 5.34
CA ASP A 164 -14.81 -4.45 4.02
C ASP A 164 -15.57 -3.37 3.25
N LEU A 165 -16.92 -3.37 3.34
CA LEU A 165 -17.75 -2.35 2.72
C LEU A 165 -17.42 -0.97 3.28
N VAL A 166 -17.38 -0.83 4.61
CA VAL A 166 -17.04 0.44 5.28
C VAL A 166 -15.64 0.89 4.88
N SER A 167 -14.67 -0.01 4.90
CA SER A 167 -13.28 0.29 4.50
C SER A 167 -13.20 0.80 3.08
N ASN A 168 -13.82 0.10 2.12
CA ASN A 168 -13.81 0.49 0.70
C ASN A 168 -14.53 1.83 0.46
N VAL A 169 -15.66 2.08 1.14
CA VAL A 169 -16.38 3.36 1.05
C VAL A 169 -15.51 4.50 1.60
N MET A 170 -14.88 4.31 2.76
CA MET A 170 -14.01 5.33 3.37
C MET A 170 -12.76 5.58 2.50
N LEU A 171 -12.13 4.54 1.95
CA LEU A 171 -11.00 4.70 1.03
C LEU A 171 -11.42 5.45 -0.22
N THR A 172 -12.57 5.10 -0.82
CA THR A 172 -13.09 5.79 -2.00
C THR A 172 -13.38 7.26 -1.70
N LEU A 173 -13.96 7.55 -0.54
CA LEU A 173 -14.21 8.93 -0.10
C LEU A 173 -12.89 9.72 0.02
N VAL A 174 -11.87 9.15 0.68
CA VAL A 174 -10.56 9.79 0.82
C VAL A 174 -9.91 10.01 -0.54
N MET A 175 -9.94 9.01 -1.43
CA MET A 175 -9.39 9.14 -2.78
C MET A 175 -10.13 10.21 -3.60
N THR A 176 -11.46 10.31 -3.46
CA THR A 176 -12.26 11.35 -4.12
C THR A 176 -11.90 12.74 -3.60
N LEU A 177 -11.77 12.91 -2.28
CA LEU A 177 -11.37 14.18 -1.69
C LEU A 177 -9.96 14.59 -2.15
N LEU A 178 -9.00 13.65 -2.16
CA LEU A 178 -7.66 13.93 -2.68
C LEU A 178 -7.67 14.27 -4.17
N ALA A 179 -8.55 13.64 -4.97
CA ALA A 179 -8.68 13.96 -6.38
C ALA A 179 -9.22 15.39 -6.62
N THR A 180 -9.97 15.98 -5.70
CA THR A 180 -10.42 17.37 -5.80
C THR A 180 -9.28 18.38 -5.62
N GLU A 181 -8.17 17.97 -5.00
CA GLU A 181 -6.96 18.79 -4.86
C GLU A 181 -6.09 18.78 -6.15
N LEU A 182 -6.42 17.90 -7.13
CA LEU A 182 -5.68 17.82 -8.37
C LEU A 182 -5.88 19.05 -9.23
N ASN A 183 -4.81 19.79 -9.46
CA ASN A 183 -4.79 20.88 -10.42
C ASN A 183 -4.22 20.39 -11.76
N ILE A 184 -5.12 20.12 -12.73
CA ILE A 184 -4.75 19.59 -14.05
C ILE A 184 -3.80 20.55 -14.81
N LEU A 185 -3.86 21.86 -14.54
CA LEU A 185 -2.98 22.84 -15.15
C LEU A 185 -1.52 22.73 -14.67
N GLN A 186 -1.28 22.07 -13.55
CA GLN A 186 0.06 21.82 -13.00
C GLN A 186 0.70 20.52 -13.52
N ILE A 187 0.05 19.79 -14.41
CA ILE A 187 0.61 18.55 -15.00
C ILE A 187 1.96 18.83 -15.69
N ALA A 188 2.11 20.01 -16.30
CA ALA A 188 3.37 20.39 -16.92
C ALA A 188 4.54 20.43 -15.94
N ASP A 189 4.29 20.71 -14.66
CA ASP A 189 5.31 20.75 -13.60
C ASP A 189 5.51 19.36 -12.94
N ALA A 190 4.55 18.45 -13.10
CA ALA A 190 4.57 17.12 -12.50
C ALA A 190 5.42 16.08 -13.27
N TRP A 191 5.83 16.38 -14.52
CA TRP A 191 6.51 15.40 -15.37
C TRP A 191 7.76 14.81 -14.71
N LEU A 192 8.52 15.64 -14.01
CA LEU A 192 9.76 15.21 -13.35
C LEU A 192 9.46 14.26 -12.18
N TYR A 193 8.38 14.51 -11.44
CA TYR A 193 7.88 13.57 -10.41
C TYR A 193 7.44 12.25 -11.04
N ILE A 194 6.74 12.29 -12.17
CA ILE A 194 6.28 11.08 -12.88
C ILE A 194 7.48 10.23 -13.33
N VAL A 195 8.49 10.85 -13.90
CA VAL A 195 9.73 10.16 -14.33
C VAL A 195 10.48 9.61 -13.11
N ALA A 196 10.57 10.39 -12.03
CA ALA A 196 11.18 9.93 -10.79
C ALA A 196 10.45 8.69 -10.21
N GLY A 197 9.11 8.70 -10.24
CA GLY A 197 8.29 7.56 -9.85
C GLY A 197 8.50 6.34 -10.75
N ALA A 198 8.58 6.54 -12.07
CA ALA A 198 8.86 5.46 -13.01
C ALA A 198 10.21 4.78 -12.73
N VAL A 199 11.25 5.56 -12.40
CA VAL A 199 12.56 5.00 -12.01
C VAL A 199 12.46 4.17 -10.72
N VAL A 200 11.65 4.60 -9.73
CA VAL A 200 11.41 3.78 -8.53
C VAL A 200 10.78 2.45 -8.91
N LEU A 201 9.75 2.44 -9.77
CA LEU A 201 9.09 1.19 -10.20
C LEU A 201 9.99 0.29 -11.04
N ILE A 202 10.84 0.86 -11.89
CA ILE A 202 11.82 0.09 -12.67
C ILE A 202 12.81 -0.60 -11.71
N VAL A 203 13.34 0.11 -10.73
CA VAL A 203 14.23 -0.47 -9.71
C VAL A 203 13.50 -1.53 -8.89
N HIS A 204 12.26 -1.26 -8.48
CA HIS A 204 11.40 -2.20 -7.77
C HIS A 204 11.20 -3.50 -8.59
N GLY A 205 10.81 -3.39 -9.85
CA GLY A 205 10.63 -4.54 -10.74
C GLY A 205 11.92 -5.32 -10.96
N ALA A 206 13.04 -4.62 -11.17
CA ALA A 206 14.36 -5.25 -11.32
C ALA A 206 14.75 -6.05 -10.07
N LEU A 207 14.49 -5.50 -8.88
CA LEU A 207 14.73 -6.20 -7.60
C LEU A 207 13.83 -7.43 -7.47
N TYR A 208 12.54 -7.34 -7.83
CA TYR A 208 11.63 -8.49 -7.81
C TYR A 208 12.11 -9.59 -8.76
N VAL A 209 12.53 -9.25 -9.98
CA VAL A 209 13.08 -10.22 -10.94
C VAL A 209 14.35 -10.88 -10.40
N LEU A 210 15.24 -10.10 -9.79
CA LEU A 210 16.46 -10.62 -9.16
C LEU A 210 16.14 -11.58 -7.99
N LEU A 211 15.25 -11.16 -7.09
CA LEU A 211 14.82 -11.97 -5.95
C LEU A 211 14.07 -13.23 -6.40
N ALA A 212 13.22 -13.12 -7.43
CA ALA A 212 12.55 -14.26 -8.02
C ALA A 212 13.55 -15.31 -8.51
N LYS A 213 14.62 -14.87 -9.16
CA LYS A 213 15.67 -15.79 -9.63
C LYS A 213 16.44 -16.42 -8.47
N LEU A 214 16.73 -15.63 -7.44
CA LEU A 214 17.50 -16.09 -6.27
C LEU A 214 16.71 -17.10 -5.43
N PHE A 215 15.42 -16.81 -5.19
CA PHE A 215 14.54 -17.61 -4.33
C PHE A 215 13.65 -18.58 -5.13
N ARG A 216 13.82 -18.67 -6.46
CA ARG A 216 13.05 -19.55 -7.33
C ARG A 216 11.53 -19.33 -7.25
N LEU A 217 11.13 -18.04 -7.22
CA LEU A 217 9.73 -17.65 -7.12
C LEU A 217 9.07 -17.63 -8.50
N ASP A 218 7.78 -17.93 -8.54
CA ASP A 218 6.98 -17.86 -9.75
C ASP A 218 6.54 -16.42 -10.06
N LEU A 219 6.17 -16.16 -11.32
CA LEU A 219 5.79 -14.83 -11.79
C LEU A 219 4.54 -14.31 -11.12
N HIS A 220 3.53 -15.15 -10.90
CA HIS A 220 2.26 -14.72 -10.33
C HIS A 220 2.40 -14.34 -8.85
N SER A 221 3.18 -15.11 -8.09
CA SER A 221 3.54 -14.74 -6.71
C SER A 221 4.30 -13.43 -6.64
N CYS A 222 5.29 -13.24 -7.53
CA CYS A 222 6.04 -11.98 -7.60
C CYS A 222 5.15 -10.81 -8.02
N GLY A 223 4.28 -10.99 -9.01
CA GLY A 223 3.33 -9.98 -9.44
C GLY A 223 2.33 -9.62 -8.35
N THR A 224 1.81 -10.62 -7.64
CA THR A 224 0.90 -10.43 -6.50
C THR A 224 1.59 -9.68 -5.36
N ALA A 225 2.81 -10.05 -5.00
CA ALA A 225 3.59 -9.35 -3.98
C ALA A 225 3.93 -7.91 -4.39
N SER A 226 4.28 -7.71 -5.67
CA SER A 226 4.56 -6.38 -6.21
C SER A 226 3.34 -5.46 -6.14
N ILE A 227 2.15 -5.93 -6.55
CA ILE A 227 0.95 -5.11 -6.51
C ILE A 227 0.40 -4.96 -5.09
N ALA A 228 0.59 -5.94 -4.22
CA ALA A 228 0.28 -5.81 -2.80
C ALA A 228 1.11 -4.70 -2.13
N ASN A 229 2.36 -4.54 -2.59
CA ASN A 229 3.23 -3.47 -2.15
C ASN A 229 2.86 -2.11 -2.79
N VAL A 230 2.70 -2.04 -4.11
CA VAL A 230 2.48 -0.77 -4.83
C VAL A 230 1.02 -0.29 -4.77
N GLY A 231 0.07 -1.22 -4.74
CA GLY A 231 -1.37 -0.92 -4.84
C GLY A 231 -2.18 -1.15 -3.56
N GLY A 232 -1.60 -1.82 -2.56
CA GLY A 232 -2.26 -2.11 -1.29
C GLY A 232 -3.50 -3.00 -1.41
N HIS A 233 -4.38 -2.91 -0.41
CA HIS A 233 -5.53 -3.79 -0.25
C HIS A 233 -6.58 -3.70 -1.37
N SER A 234 -6.76 -2.52 -1.97
CA SER A 234 -7.85 -2.30 -2.93
C SER A 234 -7.58 -2.95 -4.28
N SER A 235 -6.34 -2.96 -4.73
CA SER A 235 -5.98 -3.40 -6.07
C SER A 235 -5.25 -4.74 -6.12
N ALA A 236 -4.56 -5.11 -5.06
CA ALA A 236 -3.84 -6.37 -5.02
C ALA A 236 -4.75 -7.59 -5.27
N PRO A 237 -5.96 -7.70 -4.64
CA PRO A 237 -6.87 -8.80 -4.92
C PRO A 237 -7.39 -8.81 -6.36
N ILE A 238 -7.62 -7.62 -6.95
CA ILE A 238 -8.12 -7.51 -8.32
C ILE A 238 -7.09 -8.02 -9.32
N VAL A 239 -5.84 -7.58 -9.20
CA VAL A 239 -4.75 -8.03 -10.08
C VAL A 239 -4.44 -9.51 -9.84
N ALA A 240 -4.38 -9.95 -8.58
CA ALA A 240 -4.17 -11.33 -8.23
C ALA A 240 -5.23 -12.26 -8.84
N ALA A 241 -6.50 -11.83 -8.87
CA ALA A 241 -7.59 -12.58 -9.51
C ALA A 241 -7.41 -12.75 -11.02
N THR A 242 -6.69 -11.84 -11.71
CA THR A 242 -6.36 -12.00 -13.13
C THR A 242 -5.35 -13.11 -13.39
N TYR A 243 -4.54 -13.44 -12.39
CA TYR A 243 -3.61 -14.56 -12.47
C TYR A 243 -4.30 -15.88 -12.16
N HIS A 244 -4.85 -15.99 -10.96
CA HIS A 244 -5.68 -17.11 -10.52
C HIS A 244 -6.40 -16.73 -9.22
N ARG A 245 -7.64 -17.23 -9.01
CA ARG A 245 -8.45 -16.91 -7.81
C ARG A 245 -7.72 -17.18 -6.49
N SER A 246 -6.92 -18.23 -6.44
CA SER A 246 -6.18 -18.59 -5.23
C SER A 246 -5.14 -17.54 -4.77
N TYR A 247 -4.69 -16.67 -5.67
CA TYR A 247 -3.78 -15.57 -5.28
C TYR A 247 -4.50 -14.41 -4.58
N VAL A 248 -5.84 -14.35 -4.62
CA VAL A 248 -6.62 -13.28 -3.97
C VAL A 248 -6.35 -13.24 -2.48
N SER A 249 -6.53 -14.37 -1.79
CA SER A 249 -6.30 -14.46 -0.34
C SER A 249 -4.85 -14.15 0.05
N ILE A 250 -3.90 -14.65 -0.74
CA ILE A 250 -2.47 -14.35 -0.54
C ILE A 250 -2.20 -12.86 -0.70
N SER A 251 -2.80 -12.21 -1.69
CA SER A 251 -2.63 -10.78 -1.93
C SER A 251 -3.13 -9.91 -0.78
N VAL A 252 -4.23 -10.32 -0.14
CA VAL A 252 -4.77 -9.66 1.06
C VAL A 252 -3.78 -9.75 2.22
N ILE A 253 -3.23 -10.93 2.48
CA ILE A 253 -2.22 -11.12 3.54
C ILE A 253 -0.98 -10.26 3.26
N MET A 254 -0.45 -10.31 2.04
CA MET A 254 0.73 -9.53 1.65
C MET A 254 0.51 -8.02 1.78
N SER A 255 -0.64 -7.52 1.33
CA SER A 255 -0.98 -6.09 1.46
C SER A 255 -1.23 -5.67 2.91
N THR A 256 -1.73 -6.57 3.77
CA THR A 256 -1.84 -6.30 5.21
C THR A 256 -0.47 -6.07 5.84
N VAL A 257 0.51 -6.90 5.53
CA VAL A 257 1.89 -6.71 6.00
C VAL A 257 2.45 -5.36 5.53
N GLY A 258 2.20 -5.00 4.27
CA GLY A 258 2.57 -3.69 3.72
C GLY A 258 1.93 -2.53 4.49
N CYS A 259 0.62 -2.61 4.78
CA CYS A 259 -0.09 -1.58 5.53
C CYS A 259 0.50 -1.34 6.93
N VAL A 260 0.91 -2.40 7.61
CA VAL A 260 1.54 -2.28 8.94
C VAL A 260 2.90 -1.62 8.86
N ALA A 261 3.70 -2.02 7.88
CA ALA A 261 5.09 -1.58 7.75
C ALA A 261 5.25 -0.21 7.06
N GLY A 262 4.29 0.17 6.20
CA GLY A 262 4.44 1.28 5.26
C GLY A 262 4.75 2.62 5.91
N THR A 263 4.06 2.99 6.98
CA THR A 263 4.31 4.24 7.70
C THR A 263 5.73 4.28 8.27
N PHE A 264 6.16 3.21 8.94
CA PHE A 264 7.50 3.16 9.55
C PHE A 264 8.60 3.23 8.50
N ILE A 265 8.46 2.48 7.41
CA ILE A 265 9.44 2.46 6.32
C ILE A 265 9.48 3.81 5.62
N GLY A 266 8.34 4.46 5.39
CA GLY A 266 8.27 5.79 4.79
C GLY A 266 8.95 6.86 5.64
N LEU A 267 8.73 6.86 6.95
CA LEU A 267 9.37 7.77 7.89
C LEU A 267 10.89 7.51 7.95
N LEU A 268 11.30 6.25 8.04
CA LEU A 268 12.72 5.89 8.06
C LEU A 268 13.41 6.31 6.76
N LEU A 269 12.78 6.06 5.61
CA LEU A 269 13.33 6.46 4.32
C LEU A 269 13.49 7.97 4.23
N SER A 270 12.50 8.75 4.67
CA SER A 270 12.59 10.21 4.70
C SER A 270 13.81 10.70 5.47
N GLN A 271 14.09 10.11 6.65
CA GLN A 271 15.26 10.43 7.45
C GLN A 271 16.57 10.09 6.73
N LEU A 272 16.63 8.91 6.11
CA LEU A 272 17.80 8.48 5.36
C LEU A 272 18.06 9.38 4.13
N LEU A 273 17.00 9.83 3.46
CA LEU A 273 17.12 10.73 2.30
C LEU A 273 17.51 12.15 2.72
N ALA A 274 17.04 12.62 3.87
CA ALA A 274 17.41 13.94 4.40
C ALA A 274 18.88 14.01 4.84
N ALA A 275 19.51 12.86 5.09
CA ALA A 275 20.93 12.76 5.44
C ALA A 275 21.88 12.64 4.23
N LEU A 276 21.32 12.50 3.01
CA LEU A 276 22.06 12.47 1.73
C LEU A 276 22.19 13.87 1.14
#